data_1c59bf7470a06e4daf5978b296300809
#
_entry.id   1c59bf7470a06e4daf5978b296300809
#
_cell.length_a   1.000
_cell.length_b   1.000
_cell.length_c   1.000
_cell.angle_alpha   90.00
_cell.angle_beta   90.00
_cell.angle_gamma   90.00
#
_symmetry.space_group_name_H-M   'P 1'
#
loop_
_entity.id
_entity.type
_entity.pdbx_description
1 polymer ?
#
loop_
_entity_poly.entity_id
_entity_poly.type
_entity_poly.pdbx_seq_one_letter_code
_entity_poly.pdbx_strand_id
1 'polypeptide(L)'
;MNKKCIGCGIILQNDNIEKEGYVDDLEKEICERCFKLKYYGEYKEVSLDNETYKQIIDNIPKDSLVVYLTSLLNINLDYVKNFPNVIVVLTKKDLLPKSVKDYKLINYISKEVPNCLDIEIISSVKNYNIDNLLSKIEKYNNGKEVYFVGLTNSGKSTLINKLIKNYSDKDEEVTTSIYPSTTLNKIELTINNLKIIDTPGLLSKG
;
A
#
# COMPACT_ATOMS: atom_id res chain seq x y z
N MET A 1 -22.35 1.28 -24.47
CA MET A 1 -21.62 0.27 -23.67
C MET A 1 -20.56 1.00 -22.86
N ASN A 2 -20.51 0.80 -21.55
CA ASN A 2 -19.51 1.44 -20.73
C ASN A 2 -18.15 0.76 -20.97
N LYS A 3 -17.20 1.49 -21.55
CA LYS A 3 -15.84 1.00 -21.82
C LYS A 3 -15.09 0.80 -20.51
N LYS A 4 -14.35 -0.28 -20.37
CA LYS A 4 -13.55 -0.58 -19.18
C LYS A 4 -12.07 -0.32 -19.45
N CYS A 5 -11.38 0.17 -18.43
CA CYS A 5 -9.92 0.32 -18.46
C CYS A 5 -9.25 -1.05 -18.61
N ILE A 6 -8.39 -1.23 -19.61
CA ILE A 6 -7.67 -2.49 -19.85
C ILE A 6 -6.63 -2.79 -18.73
N GLY A 7 -6.23 -1.77 -17.98
CA GLY A 7 -5.29 -1.92 -16.85
C GLY A 7 -5.98 -2.41 -15.58
N CYS A 8 -6.97 -1.70 -15.06
CA CYS A 8 -7.59 -2.01 -13.75
C CYS A 8 -9.04 -2.50 -13.83
N GLY A 9 -9.63 -2.58 -15.04
CA GLY A 9 -11.00 -3.09 -15.24
C GLY A 9 -12.12 -2.12 -14.84
N ILE A 10 -11.81 -0.93 -14.30
CA ILE A 10 -12.82 0.05 -13.92
C ILE A 10 -13.51 0.65 -15.15
N ILE A 11 -14.76 1.07 -14.99
CA ILE A 11 -15.50 1.77 -16.06
C ILE A 11 -14.83 3.14 -16.29
N LEU A 12 -14.51 3.43 -17.55
CA LEU A 12 -13.93 4.72 -17.92
C LEU A 12 -14.99 5.81 -17.89
N GLN A 13 -14.60 6.98 -17.38
CA GLN A 13 -15.43 8.17 -17.29
C GLN A 13 -14.59 9.43 -17.51
N ASN A 14 -15.20 10.50 -18.02
CA ASN A 14 -14.57 11.80 -18.23
C ASN A 14 -15.25 12.94 -17.45
N ASP A 15 -16.16 12.59 -16.52
CA ASP A 15 -16.95 13.57 -15.77
C ASP A 15 -16.19 14.17 -14.60
N ASN A 16 -15.31 13.39 -13.94
CA ASN A 16 -14.63 13.84 -12.72
C ASN A 16 -13.20 13.28 -12.64
N ILE A 17 -12.20 14.18 -12.70
CA ILE A 17 -10.76 13.87 -12.64
C ILE A 17 -10.33 13.23 -11.29
N GLU A 18 -11.07 13.48 -10.21
CA GLU A 18 -10.75 12.92 -8.90
C GLU A 18 -11.32 11.52 -8.68
N LYS A 19 -12.28 11.11 -9.53
CA LYS A 19 -12.88 9.79 -9.46
C LYS A 19 -12.08 8.76 -10.25
N GLU A 20 -12.27 7.52 -9.84
CA GLU A 20 -11.69 6.37 -10.54
C GLU A 20 -12.16 6.27 -11.97
N GLY A 21 -11.30 5.70 -12.81
CA GLY A 21 -11.62 5.49 -14.23
C GLY A 21 -11.50 6.74 -15.10
N TYR A 22 -11.02 7.86 -14.55
CA TYR A 22 -10.92 9.10 -15.30
C TYR A 22 -10.01 8.96 -16.53
N VAL A 23 -10.51 9.48 -17.64
CA VAL A 23 -9.82 9.74 -18.91
C VAL A 23 -10.25 11.12 -19.43
N ASP A 24 -9.37 11.83 -20.06
CA ASP A 24 -9.69 13.09 -20.74
C ASP A 24 -10.50 12.84 -22.04
N ASP A 25 -10.37 11.63 -22.61
CA ASP A 25 -11.08 11.17 -23.79
C ASP A 25 -11.53 9.73 -23.62
N LEU A 26 -12.85 9.46 -23.79
CA LEU A 26 -13.45 8.12 -23.67
C LEU A 26 -13.00 7.15 -24.78
N GLU A 27 -12.32 7.63 -25.82
CA GLU A 27 -11.68 6.75 -26.79
C GLU A 27 -10.46 6.01 -26.22
N LYS A 28 -9.84 6.55 -25.17
CA LYS A 28 -8.72 5.91 -24.48
C LYS A 28 -9.12 4.57 -23.89
N GLU A 29 -8.15 3.68 -23.79
CA GLU A 29 -8.35 2.32 -23.26
C GLU A 29 -7.81 2.16 -21.81
N ILE A 30 -7.02 3.12 -21.36
CA ILE A 30 -6.37 3.12 -20.06
C ILE A 30 -6.75 4.38 -19.28
N CYS A 31 -7.20 4.24 -18.03
CA CYS A 31 -7.47 5.39 -17.17
C CYS A 31 -6.17 6.10 -16.77
N GLU A 32 -6.29 7.38 -16.39
CA GLU A 32 -5.13 8.24 -16.06
C GLU A 32 -4.25 7.62 -14.96
N ARG A 33 -4.84 6.99 -13.95
CA ARG A 33 -4.11 6.30 -12.87
C ARG A 33 -3.23 5.18 -13.41
N CYS A 34 -3.80 4.29 -14.23
CA CYS A 34 -3.06 3.20 -14.84
C CYS A 34 -2.00 3.68 -15.83
N PHE A 35 -2.29 4.76 -16.56
CA PHE A 35 -1.34 5.40 -17.45
C PHE A 35 -0.14 5.95 -16.69
N LYS A 36 -0.38 6.72 -15.62
CA LYS A 36 0.69 7.28 -14.79
C LYS A 36 1.54 6.19 -14.15
N LEU A 37 0.93 5.14 -13.63
CA LEU A 37 1.67 4.03 -13.06
C LEU A 37 2.54 3.33 -14.10
N LYS A 38 2.00 3.03 -15.29
CA LYS A 38 2.71 2.30 -16.35
C LYS A 38 3.87 3.07 -16.96
N TYR A 39 3.68 4.38 -17.22
CA TYR A 39 4.64 5.17 -17.98
C TYR A 39 5.51 6.10 -17.13
N TYR A 40 5.08 6.44 -15.93
CA TYR A 40 5.81 7.34 -15.02
C TYR A 40 6.17 6.69 -13.69
N GLY A 41 5.75 5.45 -13.43
CA GLY A 41 5.94 4.80 -12.13
C GLY A 41 5.22 5.52 -10.98
N GLU A 42 4.25 6.38 -11.29
CA GLU A 42 3.51 7.15 -10.29
C GLU A 42 2.25 6.39 -9.88
N TYR A 43 2.22 5.97 -8.63
CA TYR A 43 1.06 5.34 -8.02
C TYR A 43 0.18 6.36 -7.27
N LYS A 44 -1.12 6.37 -7.55
CA LYS A 44 -2.13 7.13 -6.81
C LYS A 44 -3.11 6.17 -6.13
N GLU A 45 -3.23 6.28 -4.82
CA GLU A 45 -4.15 5.48 -4.01
C GLU A 45 -5.61 5.79 -4.32
N VAL A 46 -6.44 4.77 -4.22
CA VAL A 46 -7.90 4.89 -4.26
C VAL A 46 -8.44 4.75 -2.84
N SER A 47 -9.39 5.59 -2.49
CA SER A 47 -10.06 5.55 -1.20
C SER A 47 -11.43 4.90 -1.33
N LEU A 48 -11.75 3.99 -0.42
CA LEU A 48 -13.01 3.24 -0.40
C LEU A 48 -13.83 3.59 0.84
N ASP A 49 -15.13 3.32 0.76
CA ASP A 49 -16.02 3.32 1.93
C ASP A 49 -15.73 2.17 2.89
N ASN A 50 -16.28 2.26 4.10
CA ASN A 50 -16.01 1.31 5.19
C ASN A 50 -16.44 -0.12 4.87
N GLU A 51 -17.55 -0.32 4.16
CA GLU A 51 -18.08 -1.66 3.90
C GLU A 51 -17.24 -2.37 2.85
N THR A 52 -16.92 -1.70 1.77
CA THR A 52 -16.06 -2.21 0.70
C THR A 52 -14.65 -2.52 1.23
N TYR A 53 -14.09 -1.62 2.05
CA TYR A 53 -12.78 -1.84 2.66
C TYR A 53 -12.76 -3.07 3.58
N LYS A 54 -13.80 -3.24 4.41
CA LYS A 54 -13.93 -4.41 5.28
C LYS A 54 -14.00 -5.71 4.48
N GLN A 55 -14.76 -5.74 3.39
CA GLN A 55 -14.79 -6.90 2.50
C GLN A 55 -13.40 -7.23 1.91
N ILE A 56 -12.61 -6.20 1.56
CA ILE A 56 -11.24 -6.41 1.07
C ILE A 56 -10.36 -7.04 2.14
N ILE A 57 -10.42 -6.52 3.38
CA ILE A 57 -9.65 -7.04 4.51
C ILE A 57 -10.03 -8.49 4.83
N ASP A 58 -11.32 -8.79 4.86
CA ASP A 58 -11.84 -10.12 5.17
C ASP A 58 -11.46 -11.16 4.08
N ASN A 59 -11.20 -10.70 2.84
CA ASN A 59 -10.76 -11.53 1.72
C ASN A 59 -9.24 -11.69 1.60
N ILE A 60 -8.43 -11.07 2.46
CA ILE A 60 -6.98 -11.32 2.49
C ILE A 60 -6.74 -12.73 3.03
N PRO A 61 -5.98 -13.59 2.31
CA PRO A 61 -5.70 -14.93 2.78
C PRO A 61 -5.00 -14.90 4.16
N LYS A 62 -5.47 -15.67 5.11
CA LYS A 62 -4.97 -15.65 6.50
C LYS A 62 -3.50 -16.09 6.64
N ASP A 63 -2.99 -16.79 5.67
CA ASP A 63 -1.61 -17.26 5.62
C ASP A 63 -0.67 -16.28 4.90
N SER A 64 -1.20 -15.20 4.31
CA SER A 64 -0.41 -14.12 3.70
C SER A 64 0.26 -13.25 4.76
N LEU A 65 1.37 -12.63 4.38
CA LEU A 65 1.99 -11.58 5.20
C LEU A 65 1.27 -10.25 4.96
N VAL A 66 0.86 -9.58 6.04
CA VAL A 66 0.29 -8.25 5.98
C VAL A 66 1.29 -7.22 6.51
N VAL A 67 1.55 -6.20 5.73
CA VAL A 67 2.28 -5.00 6.12
C VAL A 67 1.25 -3.92 6.40
N TYR A 68 0.97 -3.69 7.69
CA TYR A 68 -0.04 -2.74 8.13
C TYR A 68 0.59 -1.37 8.38
N LEU A 69 0.24 -0.40 7.55
CA LEU A 69 0.78 0.95 7.61
C LEU A 69 -0.12 1.90 8.42
N THR A 70 0.47 2.60 9.37
CA THR A 70 -0.20 3.68 10.10
C THR A 70 0.73 4.87 10.25
N SER A 71 0.18 6.08 10.23
CA SER A 71 0.96 7.31 10.35
C SER A 71 1.28 7.62 11.82
N LEU A 72 2.52 8.00 12.13
CA LEU A 72 2.92 8.48 13.47
C LEU A 72 2.16 9.74 13.92
N LEU A 73 1.52 10.47 13.00
CA LEU A 73 0.68 11.62 13.33
C LEU A 73 -0.76 11.23 13.70
N ASN A 74 -1.19 10.04 13.30
CA ASN A 74 -2.53 9.51 13.60
C ASN A 74 -2.44 7.98 13.61
N ILE A 75 -2.02 7.42 14.74
CA ILE A 75 -1.87 5.98 14.90
C ILE A 75 -3.26 5.35 15.04
N ASN A 76 -3.59 4.47 14.11
CA ASN A 76 -4.79 3.65 14.16
C ASN A 76 -4.41 2.18 14.01
N LEU A 77 -4.82 1.34 14.95
CA LEU A 77 -4.50 -0.08 15.03
C LEU A 77 -5.75 -0.97 14.98
N ASP A 78 -6.93 -0.40 14.67
CA ASP A 78 -8.22 -1.08 14.78
C ASP A 78 -8.29 -2.39 13.98
N TYR A 79 -7.64 -2.43 12.83
CA TYR A 79 -7.68 -3.59 11.92
C TYR A 79 -6.51 -4.56 12.10
N VAL A 80 -5.48 -4.22 12.90
CA VAL A 80 -4.24 -5.04 13.02
C VAL A 80 -4.56 -6.44 13.52
N LYS A 81 -5.46 -6.58 14.49
CA LYS A 81 -5.86 -7.87 15.07
C LYS A 81 -6.60 -8.82 14.12
N ASN A 82 -7.02 -8.34 12.96
CA ASN A 82 -7.65 -9.19 11.94
C ASN A 82 -6.62 -10.07 11.21
N PHE A 83 -5.32 -9.76 11.36
CA PHE A 83 -4.25 -10.40 10.62
C PHE A 83 -3.34 -11.22 11.54
N PRO A 84 -3.27 -12.55 11.37
CA PRO A 84 -2.40 -13.38 12.19
C PRO A 84 -0.91 -13.18 11.88
N ASN A 85 -0.57 -12.83 10.64
CA ASN A 85 0.80 -12.60 10.18
C ASN A 85 0.95 -11.13 9.77
N VAL A 86 1.27 -10.25 10.72
CA VAL A 86 1.33 -8.81 10.48
C VAL A 86 2.64 -8.18 10.93
N ILE A 87 3.22 -7.35 10.08
CA ILE A 87 4.26 -6.38 10.41
C ILE A 87 3.58 -5.01 10.53
N VAL A 88 3.74 -4.32 11.65
CA VAL A 88 3.21 -2.97 11.83
C VAL A 88 4.26 -1.95 11.42
N VAL A 89 3.91 -1.06 10.50
CA VAL A 89 4.79 -0.03 9.96
C VAL A 89 4.31 1.35 10.35
N LEU A 90 5.13 2.06 11.14
CA LEU A 90 4.89 3.43 11.55
C LEU A 90 5.55 4.37 10.55
N THR A 91 4.76 5.11 9.80
CA THR A 91 5.23 5.98 8.72
C THR A 91 5.41 7.43 9.17
N LYS A 92 6.02 8.26 8.30
CA LYS A 92 6.20 9.71 8.48
C LYS A 92 7.08 10.07 9.67
N LYS A 93 8.13 9.28 9.95
CA LYS A 93 9.11 9.59 11.01
C LYS A 93 9.76 10.96 10.86
N ASP A 94 9.91 11.44 9.64
CA ASP A 94 10.48 12.75 9.29
C ASP A 94 9.67 13.94 9.84
N LEU A 95 8.41 13.75 10.18
CA LEU A 95 7.54 14.79 10.76
C LEU A 95 7.60 14.87 12.27
N LEU A 96 8.27 13.92 12.92
CA LEU A 96 8.46 13.95 14.38
C LEU A 96 9.76 14.68 14.77
N PRO A 97 9.80 15.32 15.95
CA PRO A 97 11.02 15.87 16.49
C PRO A 97 12.13 14.81 16.62
N LYS A 98 13.38 15.19 16.35
CA LYS A 98 14.55 14.30 16.47
C LYS A 98 14.76 13.72 17.89
N SER A 99 14.20 14.35 18.89
CA SER A 99 14.21 13.88 20.29
C SER A 99 13.37 12.63 20.52
N VAL A 100 12.40 12.35 19.65
CA VAL A 100 11.56 11.16 19.75
C VAL A 100 12.36 9.94 19.31
N LYS A 101 12.60 9.04 20.26
CA LYS A 101 13.41 7.83 20.06
C LYS A 101 12.54 6.67 19.58
N ASP A 102 12.98 5.98 18.56
CA ASP A 102 12.23 4.88 17.90
C ASP A 102 11.89 3.76 18.86
N TYR A 103 12.82 3.37 19.76
CA TYR A 103 12.57 2.30 20.71
C TYR A 103 11.39 2.59 21.66
N LYS A 104 11.10 3.86 21.98
CA LYS A 104 9.94 4.23 22.81
C LYS A 104 8.63 4.02 22.07
N LEU A 105 8.61 4.34 20.78
CA LEU A 105 7.46 4.12 19.91
C LEU A 105 7.23 2.62 19.69
N ILE A 106 8.29 1.87 19.40
CA ILE A 106 8.22 0.41 19.25
C ILE A 106 7.69 -0.24 20.52
N ASN A 107 8.21 0.13 21.70
CA ASN A 107 7.75 -0.39 22.98
C ASN A 107 6.28 -0.04 23.28
N TYR A 108 5.82 1.12 22.83
CA TYR A 108 4.42 1.48 22.96
C TYR A 108 3.55 0.58 22.08
N ILE A 109 3.87 0.49 20.78
CA ILE A 109 3.09 -0.30 19.83
C ILE A 109 3.11 -1.80 20.16
N SER A 110 4.24 -2.34 20.64
CA SER A 110 4.34 -3.75 21.02
C SER A 110 3.42 -4.14 22.19
N LYS A 111 3.05 -3.18 23.04
CA LYS A 111 2.05 -3.40 24.10
C LYS A 111 0.62 -3.42 23.55
N GLU A 112 0.32 -2.58 22.54
CA GLU A 112 -1.00 -2.50 21.93
C GLU A 112 -1.27 -3.69 20.99
N VAL A 113 -0.21 -4.23 20.35
CA VAL A 113 -0.30 -5.34 19.37
C VAL A 113 0.75 -6.42 19.66
N PRO A 114 0.62 -7.14 20.79
CA PRO A 114 1.65 -8.07 21.27
C PRO A 114 1.88 -9.27 20.33
N ASN A 115 0.94 -9.55 19.45
CA ASN A 115 1.00 -10.70 18.53
C ASN A 115 1.50 -10.32 17.13
N CYS A 116 1.94 -9.07 16.87
CA CYS A 116 2.54 -8.74 15.58
C CYS A 116 3.91 -9.42 15.44
N LEU A 117 4.28 -9.76 14.20
CA LEU A 117 5.55 -10.41 13.89
C LEU A 117 6.73 -9.47 14.10
N ASP A 118 6.56 -8.20 13.74
CA ASP A 118 7.59 -7.16 13.87
C ASP A 118 6.98 -5.77 13.79
N ILE A 119 7.76 -4.76 14.19
CA ILE A 119 7.41 -3.35 14.09
C ILE A 119 8.55 -2.61 13.41
N GLU A 120 8.24 -1.75 12.44
CA GLU A 120 9.24 -0.91 11.79
C GLU A 120 8.78 0.55 11.74
N ILE A 121 9.74 1.47 11.87
CA ILE A 121 9.51 2.92 11.79
C ILE A 121 10.24 3.44 10.56
N ILE A 122 9.49 4.05 9.65
CA ILE A 122 10.03 4.51 8.37
C ILE A 122 9.75 5.98 8.06
N SER A 123 10.57 6.53 7.19
CA SER A 123 10.24 7.72 6.41
C SER A 123 10.51 7.46 4.94
N SER A 124 9.47 7.33 4.14
CA SER A 124 9.60 7.18 2.68
C SER A 124 10.24 8.42 2.03
N VAL A 125 9.94 9.61 2.54
CA VAL A 125 10.50 10.87 2.03
C VAL A 125 12.00 10.95 2.27
N LYS A 126 12.49 10.53 3.44
CA LYS A 126 13.91 10.56 3.82
C LYS A 126 14.64 9.26 3.53
N ASN A 127 14.00 8.27 2.93
CA ASN A 127 14.56 6.93 2.70
C ASN A 127 15.06 6.25 3.99
N TYR A 128 14.38 6.52 5.11
CA TYR A 128 14.76 6.00 6.42
C TYR A 128 14.14 4.63 6.66
N ASN A 129 14.96 3.64 6.98
CA ASN A 129 14.61 2.25 7.28
C ASN A 129 13.82 1.51 6.17
N ILE A 130 13.87 1.95 4.92
CA ILE A 130 13.15 1.27 3.81
C ILE A 130 13.77 -0.10 3.54
N ASP A 131 15.10 -0.21 3.48
CA ASP A 131 15.79 -1.48 3.25
C ASP A 131 15.60 -2.45 4.43
N ASN A 132 15.57 -1.93 5.68
CA ASN A 132 15.25 -2.73 6.86
C ASN A 132 13.83 -3.30 6.80
N LEU A 133 12.86 -2.50 6.35
CA LEU A 133 11.49 -2.98 6.16
C LEU A 133 11.45 -4.11 5.13
N LEU A 134 12.12 -3.97 3.99
CA LEU A 134 12.17 -5.04 2.98
C LEU A 134 12.83 -6.31 3.52
N SER A 135 13.94 -6.20 4.23
CA SER A 135 14.60 -7.35 4.86
C SER A 135 13.68 -8.08 5.87
N LYS A 136 12.85 -7.34 6.60
CA LYS A 136 11.83 -7.94 7.48
C LYS A 136 10.72 -8.62 6.68
N ILE A 137 10.25 -8.00 5.60
CA ILE A 137 9.27 -8.60 4.70
C ILE A 137 9.81 -9.90 4.12
N GLU A 138 11.04 -9.91 3.60
CA GLU A 138 11.70 -11.11 3.08
C GLU A 138 11.81 -12.22 4.13
N LYS A 139 12.17 -11.87 5.36
CA LYS A 139 12.28 -12.80 6.48
C LYS A 139 10.97 -13.51 6.81
N TYR A 140 9.84 -12.80 6.76
CA TYR A 140 8.54 -13.32 7.21
C TYR A 140 7.60 -13.74 6.08
N ASN A 141 7.90 -13.39 4.84
CA ASN A 141 7.04 -13.65 3.68
C ASN A 141 6.84 -15.16 3.40
N ASN A 142 7.84 -16.00 3.65
CA ASN A 142 7.77 -17.46 3.40
C ASN A 142 7.33 -17.82 1.96
N GLY A 143 7.70 -17.00 0.97
CA GLY A 143 7.34 -17.20 -0.45
C GLY A 143 5.87 -16.92 -0.78
N LYS A 144 5.13 -16.25 0.09
CA LYS A 144 3.71 -15.91 -0.11
C LYS A 144 3.53 -14.46 -0.54
N GLU A 145 2.31 -14.12 -0.92
CA GLU A 145 1.92 -12.75 -1.26
C GLU A 145 1.98 -11.84 -0.02
N VAL A 146 2.42 -10.61 -0.22
CA VAL A 146 2.54 -9.58 0.81
C VAL A 146 1.50 -8.50 0.56
N TYR A 147 0.57 -8.31 1.48
CA TYR A 147 -0.49 -7.31 1.36
C TYR A 147 -0.14 -6.04 2.10
N PHE A 148 -0.12 -4.92 1.39
CA PHE A 148 0.02 -3.59 1.98
C PHE A 148 -1.36 -3.04 2.33
N VAL A 149 -1.60 -2.85 3.62
CA VAL A 149 -2.89 -2.41 4.18
C VAL A 149 -2.69 -1.14 5.00
N GLY A 150 -3.62 -0.21 4.93
CA GLY A 150 -3.56 1.02 5.72
C GLY A 150 -4.70 1.97 5.41
N LEU A 151 -4.98 2.88 6.33
CA LEU A 151 -5.97 3.93 6.12
C LEU A 151 -5.46 4.96 5.09
N THR A 152 -6.37 5.75 4.55
CA THR A 152 -6.00 6.92 3.74
C THR A 152 -5.04 7.81 4.54
N ASN A 153 -4.04 8.35 3.86
CA ASN A 153 -2.96 9.13 4.46
C ASN A 153 -2.03 8.37 5.43
N SER A 154 -2.11 7.04 5.49
CA SER A 154 -1.14 6.22 6.25
C SER A 154 0.29 6.28 5.68
N GLY A 155 0.49 6.81 4.48
CA GLY A 155 1.78 6.85 3.79
C GLY A 155 2.03 5.66 2.87
N LYS A 156 1.03 4.82 2.61
CA LYS A 156 1.11 3.62 1.77
C LYS A 156 1.56 3.94 0.34
N SER A 157 0.87 4.86 -0.35
CA SER A 157 1.24 5.28 -1.72
C SER A 157 2.65 5.88 -1.79
N THR A 158 3.02 6.68 -0.77
CA THR A 158 4.37 7.27 -0.71
C THR A 158 5.44 6.19 -0.56
N LEU A 159 5.17 5.14 0.23
CA LEU A 159 6.06 3.99 0.38
C LEU A 159 6.17 3.22 -0.94
N ILE A 160 5.05 2.91 -1.60
CA ILE A 160 5.02 2.19 -2.87
C ILE A 160 5.82 2.95 -3.94
N ASN A 161 5.57 4.26 -4.10
CA ASN A 161 6.32 5.09 -5.02
C ASN A 161 7.82 5.12 -4.69
N LYS A 162 8.17 5.11 -3.38
CA LYS A 162 9.57 5.05 -2.95
C LYS A 162 10.21 3.71 -3.29
N LEU A 163 9.50 2.62 -3.10
CA LEU A 163 9.98 1.27 -3.47
C LEU A 163 10.18 1.17 -4.98
N ILE A 164 9.21 1.60 -5.78
CA ILE A 164 9.35 1.63 -7.25
C ILE A 164 10.61 2.41 -7.63
N LYS A 165 10.78 3.64 -7.12
CA LYS A 165 11.93 4.48 -7.44
C LYS A 165 13.27 3.86 -7.02
N ASN A 166 13.36 3.30 -5.81
CA ASN A 166 14.62 2.75 -5.30
C ASN A 166 15.09 1.51 -6.06
N TYR A 167 14.15 0.73 -6.62
CA TYR A 167 14.44 -0.58 -7.21
C TYR A 167 14.28 -0.64 -8.72
N SER A 168 13.57 0.33 -9.37
CA SER A 168 13.51 0.41 -10.84
C SER A 168 14.83 0.83 -11.49
N ASP A 169 15.68 1.58 -10.76
CA ASP A 169 16.97 2.09 -11.28
C ASP A 169 18.14 1.11 -11.06
N LYS A 170 17.92 0.05 -10.30
CA LYS A 170 18.88 -1.04 -10.15
C LYS A 170 18.48 -2.10 -11.17
N ASP A 171 19.39 -2.76 -11.87
CA ASP A 171 19.13 -3.86 -12.81
C ASP A 171 18.27 -5.02 -12.23
N GLU A 172 17.51 -4.72 -11.22
CA GLU A 172 16.54 -5.57 -10.54
C GLU A 172 15.20 -5.44 -11.26
N GLU A 173 14.62 -6.55 -11.69
CA GLU A 173 13.33 -6.59 -12.37
C GLU A 173 12.21 -6.08 -11.45
N VAL A 174 11.88 -4.78 -11.53
CA VAL A 174 10.63 -4.27 -10.97
C VAL A 174 9.56 -4.38 -12.04
N THR A 175 8.70 -5.36 -11.91
CA THR A 175 7.52 -5.46 -12.77
C THR A 175 6.31 -4.94 -12.01
N THR A 176 5.66 -3.93 -12.59
CA THR A 176 4.35 -3.48 -12.13
C THR A 176 3.30 -4.09 -13.04
N SER A 177 2.50 -4.99 -12.54
CA SER A 177 1.35 -5.51 -13.25
C SER A 177 0.07 -5.02 -12.60
N ILE A 178 -0.77 -4.39 -13.40
CA ILE A 178 -2.12 -4.02 -13.00
C ILE A 178 -2.99 -5.16 -13.51
N TYR A 179 -3.36 -6.07 -12.61
CA TYR A 179 -4.35 -7.08 -12.97
C TYR A 179 -5.75 -6.51 -12.75
N PRO A 180 -6.62 -6.52 -13.77
CA PRO A 180 -8.03 -6.30 -13.58
C PRO A 180 -8.60 -7.51 -12.83
N SER A 181 -8.47 -7.52 -11.50
CA SER A 181 -9.24 -8.48 -10.73
C SER A 181 -10.67 -8.00 -10.70
N THR A 182 -11.59 -8.86 -11.10
CA THR A 182 -13.01 -8.59 -11.30
C THR A 182 -13.77 -8.12 -10.07
N THR A 183 -13.11 -7.99 -8.90
CA THR A 183 -13.73 -7.65 -7.61
C THR A 183 -13.02 -6.57 -6.79
N LEU A 184 -11.74 -6.30 -7.03
CA LEU A 184 -10.99 -5.37 -6.17
C LEU A 184 -9.86 -4.71 -6.98
N ASN A 185 -9.80 -3.39 -6.99
CA ASN A 185 -8.76 -2.57 -7.64
C ASN A 185 -7.35 -2.79 -7.03
N LYS A 186 -6.85 -4.03 -7.07
CA LYS A 186 -5.54 -4.42 -6.54
C LYS A 186 -4.46 -4.08 -7.54
N ILE A 187 -3.38 -3.49 -7.06
CA ILE A 187 -2.15 -3.30 -7.83
C ILE A 187 -1.13 -4.29 -7.31
N GLU A 188 -0.53 -5.02 -8.21
CA GLU A 188 0.53 -5.97 -7.92
C GLU A 188 1.87 -5.38 -8.33
N LEU A 189 2.84 -5.41 -7.42
CA LEU A 189 4.22 -5.01 -7.62
C LEU A 189 5.10 -6.22 -7.33
N THR A 190 6.01 -6.53 -8.22
CA THR A 190 7.07 -7.52 -7.92
C THR A 190 8.38 -6.78 -7.75
N ILE A 191 9.02 -6.95 -6.61
CA ILE A 191 10.33 -6.39 -6.27
C ILE A 191 11.18 -7.53 -5.71
N ASN A 192 12.32 -7.87 -6.31
CA ASN A 192 13.22 -8.93 -5.83
C ASN A 192 12.49 -10.24 -5.48
N ASN A 193 11.62 -10.72 -6.35
CA ASN A 193 10.77 -11.91 -6.12
C ASN A 193 9.70 -11.75 -5.02
N LEU A 194 9.59 -10.59 -4.38
CA LEU A 194 8.49 -10.28 -3.47
C LEU A 194 7.27 -9.83 -4.27
N LYS A 195 6.20 -10.58 -4.16
CA LYS A 195 4.90 -10.21 -4.73
C LYS A 195 4.12 -9.36 -3.74
N ILE A 196 4.11 -8.05 -3.94
CA ILE A 196 3.45 -7.07 -3.10
C ILE A 196 2.10 -6.72 -3.73
N ILE A 197 1.04 -6.87 -2.95
CA ILE A 197 -0.33 -6.52 -3.35
C ILE A 197 -0.75 -5.28 -2.57
N ASP A 198 -0.99 -4.19 -3.29
CA ASP A 198 -1.55 -2.99 -2.70
C ASP A 198 -3.07 -3.11 -2.56
N THR A 199 -3.57 -2.80 -1.38
CA THR A 199 -5.02 -2.67 -1.15
C THR A 199 -5.42 -1.20 -1.16
N PRO A 200 -6.61 -0.86 -1.68
CA PRO A 200 -7.14 0.50 -1.57
C PRO A 200 -7.17 0.99 -0.12
N GLY A 201 -7.03 2.30 0.10
CA GLY A 201 -7.09 2.88 1.43
C GLY A 201 -8.52 3.08 1.93
N LEU A 202 -8.71 3.03 3.25
CA LEU A 202 -9.96 3.38 3.91
C LEU A 202 -10.01 4.87 4.21
N LEU A 203 -11.12 5.53 3.90
CA LEU A 203 -11.36 6.89 4.36
C LEU A 203 -11.43 6.90 5.90
N SER A 204 -10.54 7.64 6.55
CA SER A 204 -10.69 7.90 7.99
C SER A 204 -11.93 8.74 8.20
N LYS A 205 -12.84 8.30 9.07
CA LYS A 205 -13.87 9.20 9.59
C LYS A 205 -13.15 10.33 10.33
N GLY A 206 -13.30 11.57 9.83
CA GLY A 206 -12.84 12.77 10.50
C GLY A 206 -13.54 12.99 11.85
#